data_1f979f18b0ac1bde16d54c652c13c92f
#
_entry.id   1f979f18b0ac1bde16d54c652c13c92f
#
_cell.length_a   1.000
_cell.length_b   1.000
_cell.length_c   1.000
_cell.angle_alpha   90.00
_cell.angle_beta   90.00
_cell.angle_gamma   90.00
#
_symmetry.space_group_name_H-M   'P 1'
#
loop_
_entity.id
_entity.type
_entity.pdbx_description
1 polymer ?
#
loop_
_entity_poly.entity_id
_entity_poly.type
_entity_poly.pdbx_seq_one_letter_code
_entity_poly.pdbx_strand_id
1 'polypeptide(L)'
;MTKLGVYKNIIEGIMTIGLVFVFPFSFVFKIKLVLLYFIIMHLAGRYRGRAILIWDELKLLLLGYMGYIGASLLLLDYDPFSWGQFGWLVLYLLCHGFCNLLIARYTHVVFWDKLKKNVLIIGAGTTASQLYGTCRTNRYSLLNVKGFINCNDDPFFHHVDQTIVEQEKPIYPLKDLEKVIAEQDIETVLIAIPEMSRKDQRKLVERLINQVETIKYLPRMEGLVTFNTKIDDFDGQLMISTAEGTITNTEKIFKRGMDILAGLAGLCVLAPLTLYVRHLNHKQGDYDPIFFKQVRIGENGREFTIYKYRTMVPNAEKILDELMEKDEAIRKEYQENKKLRDDPRITKAGSFLRKTS
;
A
#
# COMPACT_ATOMS: atom_id res chain seq x y z
N MET A 1 9.07 8.68 20.87
CA MET A 1 8.51 7.49 20.18
C MET A 1 7.00 7.47 20.45
N THR A 2 6.21 7.11 19.45
CA THR A 2 4.77 6.86 19.64
C THR A 2 4.53 5.49 20.27
N LYS A 3 3.33 5.25 20.85
CA LYS A 3 2.96 3.92 21.38
C LYS A 3 3.23 2.82 20.33
N LEU A 4 2.81 3.03 19.09
CA LEU A 4 3.06 2.11 17.96
C LEU A 4 4.57 1.88 17.71
N GLY A 5 5.37 2.95 17.72
CA GLY A 5 6.82 2.85 17.54
C GLY A 5 7.51 2.04 18.64
N VAL A 6 7.03 2.13 19.88
CA VAL A 6 7.52 1.30 21.01
C VAL A 6 7.21 -0.18 20.77
N TYR A 7 5.95 -0.51 20.40
CA TYR A 7 5.58 -1.90 20.12
C TYR A 7 6.39 -2.49 18.96
N LYS A 8 6.56 -1.76 17.87
CA LYS A 8 7.39 -2.20 16.74
C LYS A 8 8.82 -2.44 17.16
N ASN A 9 9.42 -1.50 17.88
CA ASN A 9 10.81 -1.63 18.35
C ASN A 9 10.99 -2.89 19.20
N ILE A 10 10.08 -3.17 20.12
CA ILE A 10 10.14 -4.37 20.99
C ILE A 10 10.00 -5.65 20.15
N ILE A 11 8.99 -5.71 19.26
CA ILE A 11 8.73 -6.91 18.46
C ILE A 11 9.89 -7.19 17.50
N GLU A 12 10.34 -6.17 16.78
CA GLU A 12 11.48 -6.25 15.87
C GLU A 12 12.77 -6.62 16.61
N GLY A 13 12.93 -6.11 17.83
CA GLY A 13 14.06 -6.45 18.71
C GLY A 13 14.07 -7.92 19.11
N ILE A 14 12.97 -8.41 19.62
CA ILE A 14 12.83 -9.84 20.00
C ILE A 14 13.06 -10.72 18.77
N MET A 15 12.47 -10.38 17.64
CA MET A 15 12.64 -11.12 16.38
C MET A 15 14.10 -11.09 15.91
N THR A 16 14.74 -9.92 15.89
CA THR A 16 16.14 -9.77 15.44
C THR A 16 17.09 -10.57 16.32
N ILE A 17 16.95 -10.47 17.65
CA ILE A 17 17.74 -11.25 18.59
C ILE A 17 17.49 -12.74 18.40
N GLY A 18 16.23 -13.18 18.39
CA GLY A 18 15.89 -14.58 18.20
C GLY A 18 16.44 -15.14 16.89
N LEU A 19 16.23 -14.42 15.79
CA LEU A 19 16.64 -14.90 14.48
C LEU A 19 18.16 -14.96 14.33
N VAL A 20 18.91 -13.96 14.80
CA VAL A 20 20.38 -13.95 14.67
C VAL A 20 21.04 -15.10 15.42
N PHE A 21 20.42 -15.59 16.52
CA PHE A 21 20.96 -16.71 17.28
C PHE A 21 20.77 -18.07 16.59
N VAL A 22 19.82 -18.18 15.67
CA VAL A 22 19.62 -19.40 14.86
C VAL A 22 20.77 -19.60 13.85
N PHE A 23 21.41 -18.52 13.40
CA PHE A 23 22.46 -18.60 12.40
C PHE A 23 23.85 -18.85 13.02
N PRO A 24 24.74 -19.55 12.31
CA PRO A 24 26.07 -19.97 12.81
C PRO A 24 27.11 -18.85 12.71
N PHE A 25 26.76 -17.66 13.19
CA PHE A 25 27.69 -16.53 13.27
C PHE A 25 28.47 -16.53 14.57
N SER A 26 29.66 -15.91 14.59
CA SER A 26 30.40 -15.66 15.82
C SER A 26 29.58 -14.78 16.78
N PHE A 27 29.76 -14.95 18.09
CA PHE A 27 28.99 -14.18 19.07
C PHE A 27 29.16 -12.65 18.90
N VAL A 28 30.38 -12.21 18.60
CA VAL A 28 30.68 -10.79 18.36
C VAL A 28 29.94 -10.27 17.14
N PHE A 29 29.89 -11.05 16.06
CA PHE A 29 29.19 -10.66 14.84
C PHE A 29 27.67 -10.60 15.05
N LYS A 30 27.11 -11.51 15.85
CA LYS A 30 25.69 -11.46 16.26
C LYS A 30 25.34 -10.16 16.97
N ILE A 31 26.17 -9.74 17.94
CA ILE A 31 25.98 -8.47 18.64
C ILE A 31 26.07 -7.28 17.67
N LYS A 32 27.08 -7.28 16.80
CA LYS A 32 27.23 -6.23 15.79
C LYS A 32 25.98 -6.10 14.92
N LEU A 33 25.42 -7.22 14.43
CA LEU A 33 24.20 -7.21 13.60
C LEU A 33 22.99 -6.65 14.35
N VAL A 34 22.78 -7.02 15.60
CA VAL A 34 21.66 -6.51 16.42
C VAL A 34 21.78 -5.01 16.64
N LEU A 35 22.96 -4.55 17.10
CA LEU A 35 23.19 -3.13 17.35
C LEU A 35 23.04 -2.30 16.09
N LEU A 36 23.63 -2.78 15.00
CA LEU A 36 23.57 -2.11 13.70
C LEU A 36 22.13 -1.95 13.20
N TYR A 37 21.31 -3.00 13.32
CA TYR A 37 19.90 -2.94 12.96
C TYR A 37 19.17 -1.82 13.69
N PHE A 38 19.30 -1.77 15.01
CA PHE A 38 18.62 -0.73 15.79
C PHE A 38 19.11 0.67 15.46
N ILE A 39 20.42 0.87 15.33
CA ILE A 39 20.98 2.17 14.99
C ILE A 39 20.42 2.66 13.65
N ILE A 40 20.46 1.83 12.62
CA ILE A 40 20.02 2.21 11.29
C ILE A 40 18.51 2.45 11.25
N MET A 41 17.70 1.60 11.88
CA MET A 41 16.25 1.79 11.90
C MET A 41 15.81 3.03 12.68
N HIS A 42 16.53 3.39 13.75
CA HIS A 42 16.31 4.64 14.46
C HIS A 42 16.70 5.86 13.63
N LEU A 43 17.84 5.82 12.93
CA LEU A 43 18.27 6.87 12.01
C LEU A 43 17.31 7.06 10.84
N ALA A 44 16.80 5.96 10.27
CA ALA A 44 15.77 5.98 9.24
C ALA A 44 14.42 6.56 9.72
N GLY A 45 14.24 6.75 11.03
CA GLY A 45 13.02 7.31 11.61
C GLY A 45 11.86 6.33 11.72
N ARG A 46 12.10 5.02 11.56
CA ARG A 46 11.07 3.98 11.53
C ARG A 46 10.14 3.97 12.76
N TYR A 47 10.67 4.30 13.94
CA TYR A 47 9.91 4.26 15.21
C TYR A 47 9.29 5.60 15.60
N ARG A 48 9.34 6.62 14.74
CA ARG A 48 8.77 7.94 15.03
C ARG A 48 7.24 7.99 14.89
N GLY A 49 6.65 6.95 14.31
CA GLY A 49 5.20 6.73 14.27
C GLY A 49 4.39 7.76 13.47
N ARG A 50 4.98 8.40 12.47
CA ARG A 50 4.29 9.37 11.60
C ARG A 50 3.64 8.72 10.38
N ALA A 51 3.94 7.46 10.10
CA ALA A 51 3.38 6.77 8.95
C ALA A 51 1.89 6.48 9.18
N ILE A 52 1.03 7.08 8.39
CA ILE A 52 -0.42 6.88 8.38
C ILE A 52 -0.80 5.83 7.32
N LEU A 53 -0.01 5.75 6.26
CA LEU A 53 -0.21 4.82 5.16
C LEU A 53 0.82 3.68 5.22
N ILE A 54 0.40 2.50 4.79
CA ILE A 54 1.30 1.34 4.68
C ILE A 54 2.51 1.62 3.78
N TRP A 55 2.34 2.46 2.77
CA TRP A 55 3.40 2.83 1.82
C TRP A 55 4.49 3.66 2.46
N ASP A 56 4.15 4.58 3.38
CA ASP A 56 5.13 5.38 4.13
C ASP A 56 5.96 4.50 5.05
N GLU A 57 5.30 3.54 5.69
CA GLU A 57 5.98 2.57 6.53
C GLU A 57 6.91 1.65 5.73
N LEU A 58 6.45 1.17 4.58
CA LEU A 58 7.24 0.34 3.68
C LEU A 58 8.46 1.10 3.14
N LYS A 59 8.29 2.38 2.78
CA LYS A 59 9.40 3.24 2.34
C LYS A 59 10.47 3.38 3.42
N LEU A 60 10.08 3.66 4.66
CA LEU A 60 11.02 3.76 5.79
C LEU A 60 11.72 2.42 6.08
N LEU A 61 10.98 1.32 6.01
CA LEU A 61 11.55 -0.02 6.18
C LEU A 61 12.57 -0.32 5.08
N LEU A 62 12.23 -0.11 3.82
CA LEU A 62 13.12 -0.39 2.68
C LEU A 62 14.39 0.47 2.75
N LEU A 63 14.26 1.77 3.02
CA LEU A 63 15.40 2.66 3.14
C LEU A 63 16.35 2.23 4.28
N GLY A 64 15.80 1.99 5.46
CA GLY A 64 16.59 1.50 6.61
C GLY A 64 17.21 0.13 6.33
N TYR A 65 16.45 -0.75 5.67
CA TYR A 65 16.92 -2.11 5.38
C TYR A 65 18.03 -2.16 4.34
N MET A 66 18.00 -1.28 3.32
CA MET A 66 19.11 -1.13 2.37
C MET A 66 20.40 -0.70 3.09
N GLY A 67 20.29 0.26 4.00
CA GLY A 67 21.42 0.67 4.86
C GLY A 67 21.93 -0.48 5.72
N TYR A 68 21.02 -1.27 6.30
CA TYR A 68 21.36 -2.43 7.12
C TYR A 68 22.08 -3.53 6.33
N ILE A 69 21.60 -3.84 5.11
CA ILE A 69 22.28 -4.80 4.21
C ILE A 69 23.69 -4.32 3.90
N GLY A 70 23.86 -3.07 3.42
CA GLY A 70 25.16 -2.52 3.07
C GLY A 70 26.15 -2.54 4.23
N ALA A 71 25.71 -2.08 5.40
CA ALA A 71 26.55 -2.07 6.60
C ALA A 71 26.86 -3.48 7.14
N SER A 72 25.92 -4.42 7.04
CA SER A 72 26.16 -5.83 7.44
C SER A 72 27.21 -6.50 6.56
N LEU A 73 27.20 -6.21 5.24
CA LEU A 73 28.23 -6.69 4.33
C LEU A 73 29.61 -6.11 4.67
N LEU A 74 29.69 -4.83 5.03
CA LEU A 74 30.95 -4.19 5.43
C LEU A 74 31.52 -4.73 6.75
N LEU A 75 30.66 -5.28 7.61
CA LEU A 75 31.08 -5.89 8.88
C LEU A 75 31.51 -7.35 8.78
N LEU A 76 31.32 -7.96 7.60
CA LEU A 76 31.75 -9.34 7.36
C LEU A 76 33.29 -9.40 7.33
N ASP A 77 33.86 -10.37 8.03
CA ASP A 77 35.30 -10.59 8.01
C ASP A 77 35.72 -11.19 6.65
N TYR A 78 36.52 -10.45 5.89
CA TYR A 78 36.96 -10.85 4.56
C TYR A 78 38.33 -11.55 4.53
N ASP A 79 39.02 -11.66 5.69
CA ASP A 79 40.31 -12.31 5.78
C ASP A 79 40.33 -13.35 6.93
N PRO A 80 40.26 -14.66 6.62
CA PRO A 80 40.00 -15.26 5.29
C PRO A 80 38.52 -15.21 4.89
N PHE A 81 38.23 -14.85 3.63
CA PHE A 81 36.88 -14.83 3.13
C PHE A 81 36.26 -16.24 3.08
N SER A 82 35.08 -16.40 3.65
CA SER A 82 34.33 -17.65 3.64
C SER A 82 33.01 -17.53 2.90
N TRP A 83 32.89 -18.23 1.77
CA TRP A 83 31.64 -18.36 1.02
C TRP A 83 30.48 -18.89 1.88
N GLY A 84 30.78 -19.75 2.84
CA GLY A 84 29.77 -20.26 3.77
C GLY A 84 29.21 -19.17 4.67
N GLN A 85 30.05 -18.32 5.26
CA GLN A 85 29.61 -17.19 6.09
C GLN A 85 28.83 -16.18 5.28
N PHE A 86 29.28 -15.86 4.06
CA PHE A 86 28.55 -14.99 3.14
C PHE A 86 27.16 -15.56 2.82
N GLY A 87 27.08 -16.86 2.49
CA GLY A 87 25.81 -17.52 2.22
C GLY A 87 24.85 -17.49 3.41
N TRP A 88 25.36 -17.72 4.62
CA TRP A 88 24.56 -17.60 5.84
C TRP A 88 24.09 -16.17 6.11
N LEU A 89 24.91 -15.17 5.83
CA LEU A 89 24.52 -13.76 5.95
C LEU A 89 23.40 -13.40 4.96
N VAL A 90 23.53 -13.81 3.71
CA VAL A 90 22.48 -13.59 2.70
C VAL A 90 21.15 -14.24 3.14
N LEU A 91 21.19 -15.50 3.57
CA LEU A 91 20.00 -16.21 4.05
C LEU A 91 19.39 -15.53 5.27
N TYR A 92 20.22 -15.12 6.24
CA TYR A 92 19.77 -14.35 7.40
C TYR A 92 19.07 -13.08 6.98
N LEU A 93 19.68 -12.27 6.09
CA LEU A 93 19.11 -11.02 5.62
C LEU A 93 17.77 -11.25 4.90
N LEU A 94 17.64 -12.27 4.08
CA LEU A 94 16.37 -12.61 3.43
C LEU A 94 15.28 -12.98 4.43
N CYS A 95 15.57 -13.88 5.37
CA CYS A 95 14.64 -14.29 6.41
C CYS A 95 14.25 -13.11 7.32
N HIS A 96 15.23 -12.34 7.75
CA HIS A 96 15.03 -11.16 8.60
C HIS A 96 14.20 -10.08 7.90
N GLY A 97 14.47 -9.80 6.61
CA GLY A 97 13.70 -8.86 5.81
C GLY A 97 12.25 -9.29 5.65
N PHE A 98 12.02 -10.57 5.38
CA PHE A 98 10.68 -11.13 5.28
C PHE A 98 9.91 -11.00 6.60
N CYS A 99 10.54 -11.35 7.74
CA CYS A 99 9.92 -11.16 9.06
C CYS A 99 9.58 -9.69 9.34
N ASN A 100 10.45 -8.76 8.97
CA ASN A 100 10.17 -7.32 9.12
C ASN A 100 8.98 -6.85 8.27
N LEU A 101 8.82 -7.38 7.06
CA LEU A 101 7.63 -7.09 6.23
C LEU A 101 6.35 -7.61 6.90
N LEU A 102 6.40 -8.80 7.49
CA LEU A 102 5.27 -9.35 8.25
C LEU A 102 4.95 -8.50 9.47
N ILE A 103 5.96 -8.08 10.24
CA ILE A 103 5.77 -7.20 11.40
C ILE A 103 5.17 -5.86 10.96
N ALA A 104 5.68 -5.24 9.89
CA ALA A 104 5.13 -4.02 9.35
C ALA A 104 3.65 -4.18 8.97
N ARG A 105 3.30 -5.31 8.36
CA ARG A 105 1.94 -5.60 7.91
C ARG A 105 0.97 -5.90 9.05
N TYR A 106 1.38 -6.70 10.03
CA TYR A 106 0.45 -7.29 11.00
C TYR A 106 0.43 -6.63 12.36
N THR A 107 1.43 -5.84 12.76
CA THR A 107 1.44 -5.18 14.08
C THR A 107 0.19 -4.34 14.33
N HIS A 108 -0.29 -3.60 13.33
CA HIS A 108 -1.50 -2.77 13.43
C HIS A 108 -2.77 -3.60 13.63
N VAL A 109 -2.80 -4.82 13.09
CA VAL A 109 -3.96 -5.71 13.19
C VAL A 109 -3.95 -6.44 14.53
N VAL A 110 -2.82 -7.04 14.89
CA VAL A 110 -2.68 -7.85 16.11
C VAL A 110 -2.83 -7.00 17.38
N PHE A 111 -2.27 -5.81 17.37
CA PHE A 111 -2.30 -4.91 18.53
C PHE A 111 -3.34 -3.79 18.40
N TRP A 112 -4.31 -3.94 17.51
CA TRP A 112 -5.36 -2.95 17.27
C TRP A 112 -5.98 -2.45 18.58
N ASP A 113 -6.41 -3.34 19.45
CA ASP A 113 -7.13 -2.96 20.69
C ASP A 113 -6.28 -2.16 21.67
N LYS A 114 -4.96 -2.32 21.63
CA LYS A 114 -4.03 -1.57 22.49
C LYS A 114 -3.53 -0.27 21.86
N LEU A 115 -3.59 -0.16 20.53
CA LEU A 115 -3.01 0.94 19.78
C LEU A 115 -4.05 1.90 19.21
N LYS A 116 -5.32 1.46 19.13
CA LYS A 116 -6.42 2.32 18.62
C LYS A 116 -6.59 3.56 19.48
N LYS A 117 -6.82 4.69 18.82
CA LYS A 117 -7.19 5.96 19.43
C LYS A 117 -8.68 6.17 19.30
N ASN A 118 -9.33 6.57 20.38
CA ASN A 118 -10.74 6.91 20.36
C ASN A 118 -10.94 8.25 19.66
N VAL A 119 -11.84 8.27 18.70
CA VAL A 119 -12.08 9.40 17.81
C VAL A 119 -13.52 9.84 17.87
N LEU A 120 -13.73 11.13 17.92
CA LEU A 120 -15.04 11.78 17.77
C LEU A 120 -15.03 12.58 16.46
N ILE A 121 -16.08 12.42 15.64
CA ILE A 121 -16.23 13.19 14.40
C ILE A 121 -17.21 14.31 14.65
N ILE A 122 -16.79 15.56 14.43
CA ILE A 122 -17.67 16.72 14.45
C ILE A 122 -18.21 16.97 13.06
N GLY A 123 -19.53 16.89 12.95
CA GLY A 123 -20.29 16.84 11.72
C GLY A 123 -21.01 15.50 11.57
N ALA A 124 -22.21 15.52 10.97
CA ALA A 124 -23.03 14.34 10.73
C ALA A 124 -23.55 14.27 9.27
N GLY A 125 -22.97 15.04 8.37
CA GLY A 125 -23.30 15.06 6.94
C GLY A 125 -22.49 14.04 6.12
N THR A 126 -22.64 14.13 4.80
CA THR A 126 -21.99 13.22 3.81
C THR A 126 -20.48 13.13 3.98
N THR A 127 -19.81 14.25 4.26
CA THR A 127 -18.36 14.30 4.49
C THR A 127 -17.96 13.50 5.73
N ALA A 128 -18.73 13.60 6.81
CA ALA A 128 -18.51 12.83 8.04
C ALA A 128 -18.71 11.32 7.80
N SER A 129 -19.74 10.96 7.02
CA SER A 129 -20.01 9.57 6.62
C SER A 129 -18.86 8.97 5.79
N GLN A 130 -18.35 9.69 4.79
CA GLN A 130 -17.20 9.27 3.98
C GLN A 130 -15.94 9.10 4.84
N LEU A 131 -15.69 10.06 5.75
CA LEU A 131 -14.55 9.99 6.66
C LEU A 131 -14.65 8.80 7.61
N TYR A 132 -15.84 8.51 8.12
CA TYR A 132 -16.10 7.32 8.92
C TYR A 132 -15.85 6.04 8.13
N GLY A 133 -16.35 5.95 6.89
CA GLY A 133 -16.08 4.83 5.99
C GLY A 133 -14.57 4.58 5.81
N THR A 134 -13.81 5.66 5.61
CA THR A 134 -12.35 5.60 5.52
C THR A 134 -11.69 5.10 6.81
N CYS A 135 -12.13 5.59 7.97
CA CYS A 135 -11.61 5.13 9.27
C CYS A 135 -11.93 3.65 9.52
N ARG A 136 -13.11 3.18 9.11
CA ARG A 136 -13.54 1.78 9.26
C ARG A 136 -12.75 0.82 8.39
N THR A 137 -12.51 1.19 7.14
CA THR A 137 -11.79 0.34 6.17
C THR A 137 -10.28 0.36 6.39
N ASN A 138 -9.73 1.51 6.80
CA ASN A 138 -8.30 1.68 6.99
C ASN A 138 -7.88 1.48 8.46
N ARG A 139 -7.71 0.22 8.86
CA ARG A 139 -7.21 -0.12 10.21
C ARG A 139 -5.79 0.38 10.50
N TYR A 140 -5.00 0.73 9.47
CA TYR A 140 -3.67 1.31 9.67
C TYR A 140 -3.71 2.70 10.31
N SER A 141 -4.80 3.44 10.13
CA SER A 141 -4.98 4.75 10.78
C SER A 141 -5.08 4.67 12.30
N LEU A 142 -5.39 3.48 12.85
CA LEU A 142 -5.62 3.22 14.28
C LEU A 142 -6.72 4.12 14.87
N LEU A 143 -7.66 4.58 14.07
CA LEU A 143 -8.77 5.46 14.47
C LEU A 143 -10.02 4.63 14.76
N ASN A 144 -10.50 4.70 16.01
CA ASN A 144 -11.72 4.04 16.48
C ASN A 144 -12.80 5.09 16.72
N VAL A 145 -13.66 5.28 15.76
CA VAL A 145 -14.74 6.27 15.87
C VAL A 145 -15.77 5.83 16.90
N LYS A 146 -16.00 6.65 17.92
CA LYS A 146 -16.96 6.43 19.00
C LYS A 146 -18.33 7.01 18.71
N GLY A 147 -18.39 8.11 17.98
CA GLY A 147 -19.66 8.77 17.64
C GLY A 147 -19.45 10.02 16.81
N PHE A 148 -20.54 10.73 16.62
CA PHE A 148 -20.62 11.97 15.86
C PHE A 148 -21.19 13.08 16.71
N ILE A 149 -20.75 14.32 16.45
CA ILE A 149 -21.37 15.53 17.01
C ILE A 149 -22.18 16.20 15.91
N ASN A 150 -23.46 16.37 16.12
CA ASN A 150 -24.33 17.16 15.27
C ASN A 150 -24.32 18.62 15.70
N CYS A 151 -24.00 19.51 14.77
CA CYS A 151 -23.98 20.97 15.03
C CYS A 151 -25.28 21.62 14.57
N ASN A 152 -26.44 21.16 15.08
CA ASN A 152 -27.81 21.57 14.66
C ASN A 152 -28.16 23.05 14.84
N ASP A 153 -27.32 23.84 15.48
CA ASP A 153 -27.59 25.28 15.69
C ASP A 153 -27.19 26.14 14.47
N ASP A 154 -26.65 25.50 13.40
CA ASP A 154 -26.30 26.20 12.19
C ASP A 154 -27.29 25.85 11.06
N PRO A 155 -27.94 26.86 10.42
CA PRO A 155 -28.94 26.65 9.36
C PRO A 155 -28.44 25.89 8.13
N PHE A 156 -27.12 25.71 7.98
CA PHE A 156 -26.51 24.94 6.90
C PHE A 156 -26.37 23.42 7.15
N PHE A 157 -26.70 22.92 8.37
CA PHE A 157 -26.41 21.52 8.77
C PHE A 157 -27.66 20.72 9.14
N HIS A 158 -28.74 20.85 8.40
CA HIS A 158 -30.03 20.22 8.71
C HIS A 158 -30.12 18.72 8.35
N HIS A 159 -29.14 18.13 7.68
CA HIS A 159 -29.24 16.73 7.25
C HIS A 159 -28.17 15.85 7.89
N VAL A 160 -28.61 14.95 8.76
CA VAL A 160 -27.80 13.79 9.17
C VAL A 160 -27.81 12.80 8.02
N ASP A 161 -26.65 12.33 7.62
CA ASP A 161 -26.52 11.33 6.56
C ASP A 161 -27.14 10.00 7.03
N GLN A 162 -28.04 9.44 6.24
CA GLN A 162 -28.72 8.18 6.56
C GLN A 162 -27.74 7.03 6.81
N THR A 163 -26.61 7.01 6.12
CA THR A 163 -25.56 6.00 6.33
C THR A 163 -24.93 6.05 7.72
N ILE A 164 -24.94 7.21 8.39
CA ILE A 164 -24.49 7.32 9.77
C ILE A 164 -25.52 6.72 10.73
N VAL A 165 -26.81 6.96 10.47
CA VAL A 165 -27.91 6.40 11.25
C VAL A 165 -27.95 4.87 11.15
N GLU A 166 -27.78 4.33 9.93
CA GLU A 166 -27.78 2.89 9.68
C GLU A 166 -26.61 2.15 10.35
N GLN A 167 -25.53 2.85 10.69
CA GLN A 167 -24.34 2.25 11.29
C GLN A 167 -24.35 2.18 12.82
N GLU A 168 -25.49 2.50 13.46
CA GLU A 168 -25.71 2.40 14.91
C GLU A 168 -24.69 3.17 15.78
N LYS A 169 -24.00 4.17 15.22
CA LYS A 169 -23.09 5.02 16.00
C LYS A 169 -23.86 6.17 16.62
N PRO A 170 -23.62 6.47 17.90
CA PRO A 170 -24.36 7.53 18.59
C PRO A 170 -24.03 8.91 17.99
N ILE A 171 -25.06 9.73 17.85
CA ILE A 171 -24.99 11.11 17.42
C ILE A 171 -25.35 11.98 18.59
N TYR A 172 -24.44 12.84 19.02
CA TYR A 172 -24.60 13.72 20.16
C TYR A 172 -24.81 15.17 19.71
N PRO A 173 -25.56 15.99 20.45
CA PRO A 173 -25.64 17.41 20.18
C PRO A 173 -24.33 18.12 20.58
N LEU A 174 -24.05 19.27 19.96
CA LEU A 174 -22.82 20.06 20.22
C LEU A 174 -22.68 20.50 21.69
N LYS A 175 -23.80 20.69 22.41
CA LYS A 175 -23.80 21.05 23.83
C LYS A 175 -23.18 19.98 24.73
N ASP A 176 -23.23 18.72 24.33
CA ASP A 176 -22.72 17.59 25.11
C ASP A 176 -21.24 17.23 24.72
N LEU A 177 -20.60 18.06 23.90
CA LEU A 177 -19.26 17.80 23.35
C LEU A 177 -18.23 17.44 24.43
N GLU A 178 -18.07 18.28 25.44
CA GLU A 178 -17.10 18.12 26.53
C GLU A 178 -17.41 16.87 27.38
N LYS A 179 -18.69 16.62 27.63
CA LYS A 179 -19.16 15.44 28.36
C LYS A 179 -18.78 14.15 27.60
N VAL A 180 -19.09 14.12 26.31
CA VAL A 180 -18.77 12.95 25.45
C VAL A 180 -17.25 12.72 25.34
N ILE A 181 -16.44 13.77 25.24
CA ILE A 181 -14.98 13.68 25.24
C ILE A 181 -14.50 12.99 26.51
N ALA A 182 -14.99 13.40 27.67
CA ALA A 182 -14.57 12.82 28.95
C ALA A 182 -15.11 11.40 29.17
N GLU A 183 -16.38 11.13 28.85
CA GLU A 183 -16.99 9.81 29.08
C GLU A 183 -16.49 8.72 28.12
N GLN A 184 -16.12 9.08 26.88
CA GLN A 184 -15.68 8.13 25.85
C GLN A 184 -14.15 8.07 25.70
N ASP A 185 -13.41 8.77 26.55
CA ASP A 185 -11.95 8.85 26.53
C ASP A 185 -11.44 9.21 25.12
N ILE A 186 -11.91 10.33 24.58
CA ILE A 186 -11.60 10.78 23.22
C ILE A 186 -10.21 11.39 23.18
N GLU A 187 -9.30 10.77 22.41
CA GLU A 187 -7.94 11.27 22.19
C GLU A 187 -7.82 12.16 20.96
N THR A 188 -8.69 11.96 19.96
CA THR A 188 -8.62 12.67 18.68
C THR A 188 -10.01 13.16 18.26
N VAL A 189 -10.08 14.41 17.80
CA VAL A 189 -11.28 14.98 17.19
C VAL A 189 -11.02 15.24 15.70
N LEU A 190 -11.96 14.80 14.86
CA LEU A 190 -11.93 15.06 13.41
C LEU A 190 -13.07 16.02 13.08
N ILE A 191 -12.77 17.23 12.60
CA ILE A 191 -13.77 18.20 12.17
C ILE A 191 -14.07 17.97 10.69
N ALA A 192 -15.26 17.42 10.42
CA ALA A 192 -15.71 17.03 9.08
C ALA A 192 -16.81 17.97 8.56
N ILE A 193 -16.60 19.27 8.69
CA ILE A 193 -17.50 20.34 8.23
C ILE A 193 -16.69 21.29 7.35
N PRO A 194 -16.54 21.01 6.05
CA PRO A 194 -15.71 21.82 5.15
C PRO A 194 -16.22 23.24 4.95
N GLU A 195 -17.54 23.48 5.11
CA GLU A 195 -18.19 24.79 4.95
C GLU A 195 -18.17 25.64 6.22
N MET A 196 -17.62 25.13 7.33
CA MET A 196 -17.57 25.85 8.60
C MET A 196 -16.82 27.19 8.45
N SER A 197 -17.40 28.28 8.98
CA SER A 197 -16.75 29.57 8.95
C SER A 197 -15.43 29.55 9.74
N ARG A 198 -14.43 30.33 9.31
CA ARG A 198 -13.15 30.45 10.04
C ARG A 198 -13.32 30.88 11.49
N LYS A 199 -14.34 31.70 11.75
CA LYS A 199 -14.65 32.20 13.10
C LYS A 199 -15.15 31.07 13.99
N ASP A 200 -16.06 30.24 13.49
CA ASP A 200 -16.64 29.12 14.24
C ASP A 200 -15.65 27.96 14.39
N GLN A 201 -14.87 27.69 13.36
CA GLN A 201 -13.75 26.76 13.43
C GLN A 201 -12.77 27.15 14.54
N ARG A 202 -12.38 28.43 14.61
CA ARG A 202 -11.47 28.93 15.65
C ARG A 202 -12.04 28.75 17.04
N LYS A 203 -13.31 29.12 17.26
CA LYS A 203 -13.99 28.91 18.53
C LYS A 203 -14.05 27.44 18.94
N LEU A 204 -14.34 26.56 17.99
CA LEU A 204 -14.39 25.12 18.22
C LEU A 204 -13.03 24.56 18.60
N VAL A 205 -11.97 24.96 17.89
CA VAL A 205 -10.59 24.56 18.20
C VAL A 205 -10.17 25.08 19.57
N GLU A 206 -10.50 26.34 19.93
CA GLU A 206 -10.21 26.93 21.25
C GLU A 206 -10.88 26.13 22.38
N ARG A 207 -12.11 25.59 22.16
CA ARG A 207 -12.79 24.72 23.13
C ARG A 207 -12.10 23.36 23.29
N LEU A 208 -11.49 22.84 22.23
CA LEU A 208 -10.95 21.47 22.18
C LEU A 208 -9.46 21.38 22.57
N ILE A 209 -8.70 22.47 22.46
CA ILE A 209 -7.23 22.45 22.49
C ILE A 209 -6.64 21.88 23.80
N ASN A 210 -7.36 21.95 24.89
CA ASN A 210 -6.93 21.43 26.21
C ASN A 210 -7.66 20.15 26.62
N GLN A 211 -8.52 19.60 25.75
CA GLN A 211 -9.38 18.45 26.09
C GLN A 211 -8.98 17.18 25.34
N VAL A 212 -8.30 17.31 24.19
CA VAL A 212 -7.91 16.18 23.34
C VAL A 212 -6.47 16.31 22.90
N GLU A 213 -5.82 15.16 22.61
CA GLU A 213 -4.42 15.15 22.17
C GLU A 213 -4.24 15.71 20.75
N THR A 214 -5.22 15.48 19.88
CA THR A 214 -5.10 15.80 18.46
C THR A 214 -6.42 16.31 17.90
N ILE A 215 -6.36 17.45 17.21
CA ILE A 215 -7.48 17.98 16.42
C ILE A 215 -7.07 17.95 14.95
N LYS A 216 -7.90 17.34 14.09
CA LYS A 216 -7.70 17.35 12.65
C LYS A 216 -8.90 17.98 11.97
N TYR A 217 -8.64 18.82 11.02
CA TYR A 217 -9.66 19.49 10.22
C TYR A 217 -9.59 19.04 8.77
N LEU A 218 -10.76 18.77 8.18
CA LEU A 218 -10.88 18.44 6.76
C LEU A 218 -11.24 19.71 5.98
N PRO A 219 -10.30 20.35 5.26
CA PRO A 219 -10.60 21.54 4.48
C PRO A 219 -11.40 21.19 3.22
N ARG A 220 -12.16 22.15 2.70
CA ARG A 220 -12.81 22.01 1.39
C ARG A 220 -11.77 22.07 0.27
N MET A 221 -11.51 20.92 -0.34
CA MET A 221 -10.48 20.77 -1.35
C MET A 221 -10.90 19.82 -2.48
N GLU A 222 -12.11 20.01 -2.99
CA GLU A 222 -12.62 19.19 -4.08
C GLU A 222 -11.71 19.32 -5.32
N GLY A 223 -11.21 18.18 -5.81
CA GLY A 223 -10.42 18.08 -7.03
C GLY A 223 -8.96 18.54 -6.94
N LEU A 224 -8.50 19.09 -5.82
CA LEU A 224 -7.13 19.60 -5.66
C LEU A 224 -6.18 18.64 -4.94
N VAL A 225 -6.71 17.64 -4.24
CA VAL A 225 -5.90 16.71 -3.45
C VAL A 225 -5.63 15.44 -4.24
N THR A 226 -4.37 15.15 -4.46
CA THR A 226 -3.88 13.90 -5.06
C THR A 226 -3.06 13.12 -4.03
N PHE A 227 -2.70 11.86 -4.34
CA PHE A 227 -1.83 11.05 -3.47
C PHE A 227 -0.46 11.67 -3.18
N ASN A 228 -0.03 12.62 -4.02
CA ASN A 228 1.26 13.32 -3.90
C ASN A 228 1.11 14.74 -3.33
N THR A 229 -0.05 15.08 -2.74
CA THR A 229 -0.26 16.39 -2.15
C THR A 229 0.59 16.54 -0.89
N LYS A 230 1.46 17.54 -0.86
CA LYS A 230 2.21 17.93 0.34
C LYS A 230 1.62 19.19 0.93
N ILE A 231 1.65 19.25 2.24
CA ILE A 231 1.23 20.40 3.03
C ILE A 231 2.48 21.02 3.63
N ASP A 232 2.77 22.21 3.20
CA ASP A 232 3.92 23.00 3.68
C ASP A 232 3.41 24.19 4.49
N ASP A 233 4.11 24.50 5.59
CA ASP A 233 3.92 25.73 6.33
C ASP A 233 4.92 26.77 5.82
N PHE A 234 4.40 27.83 5.24
CA PHE A 234 5.18 28.95 4.76
C PHE A 234 4.85 30.18 5.61
N ASP A 235 5.63 30.42 6.64
CA ASP A 235 5.51 31.57 7.55
C ASP A 235 4.07 31.72 8.14
N GLY A 236 3.53 30.61 8.63
CA GLY A 236 2.17 30.55 9.20
C GLY A 236 1.05 30.49 8.16
N GLN A 237 1.36 30.41 6.86
CA GLN A 237 0.42 30.18 5.79
C GLN A 237 0.50 28.75 5.28
N LEU A 238 -0.64 28.05 5.32
CA LEU A 238 -0.75 26.69 4.80
C LEU A 238 -0.65 26.70 3.28
N MET A 239 0.43 26.19 2.74
CA MET A 239 0.59 25.97 1.30
C MET A 239 0.36 24.49 0.95
N ILE A 240 -0.38 24.26 -0.11
CA ILE A 240 -0.69 22.92 -0.58
C ILE A 240 -0.11 22.73 -1.97
N SER A 241 0.91 21.87 -2.03
CA SER A 241 1.53 21.47 -3.29
C SER A 241 0.77 20.29 -3.87
N THR A 242 0.04 20.48 -4.96
CA THR A 242 -0.80 19.44 -5.60
C THR A 242 -0.06 18.65 -6.67
N ALA A 243 1.05 19.16 -7.17
CA ALA A 243 1.90 18.50 -8.14
C ALA A 243 3.36 18.70 -7.75
N GLU A 244 4.00 17.65 -7.28
CA GLU A 244 5.46 17.61 -7.36
C GLU A 244 5.83 17.32 -8.80
N GLY A 245 6.57 18.24 -9.37
CA GLY A 245 7.11 18.13 -10.70
C GLY A 245 7.93 16.84 -10.89
N THR A 246 8.48 16.71 -12.05
CA THR A 246 9.32 15.63 -12.57
C THR A 246 10.03 14.77 -11.54
N ILE A 247 9.84 13.45 -11.65
CA ILE A 247 10.60 12.43 -10.94
C ILE A 247 12.09 12.82 -10.95
N THR A 248 12.71 12.89 -9.79
CA THR A 248 14.12 13.24 -9.66
C THR A 248 15.02 12.22 -10.37
N ASN A 249 16.21 12.65 -10.78
CA ASN A 249 17.15 11.72 -11.45
C ASN A 249 17.52 10.52 -10.55
N THR A 250 17.58 10.73 -9.24
CA THR A 250 17.84 9.68 -8.25
C THR A 250 16.70 8.64 -8.22
N GLU A 251 15.45 9.09 -8.27
CA GLU A 251 14.29 8.20 -8.32
C GLU A 251 14.21 7.42 -9.64
N LYS A 252 14.61 8.04 -10.75
CA LYS A 252 14.71 7.35 -12.06
C LYS A 252 15.75 6.25 -12.04
N ILE A 253 16.93 6.52 -11.45
CA ILE A 253 18.01 5.52 -11.33
C ILE A 253 17.56 4.38 -10.41
N PHE A 254 16.95 4.70 -9.26
CA PHE A 254 16.45 3.70 -8.33
C PHE A 254 15.36 2.83 -8.97
N LYS A 255 14.38 3.48 -9.61
CA LYS A 255 13.34 2.78 -10.37
C LYS A 255 13.95 1.85 -11.43
N ARG A 256 14.93 2.33 -12.20
CA ARG A 256 15.58 1.52 -13.23
C ARG A 256 16.30 0.31 -12.64
N GLY A 257 16.97 0.49 -11.52
CA GLY A 257 17.60 -0.61 -10.77
C GLY A 257 16.58 -1.66 -10.33
N MET A 258 15.47 -1.23 -9.75
CA MET A 258 14.36 -2.11 -9.35
C MET A 258 13.74 -2.84 -10.55
N ASP A 259 13.51 -2.13 -11.67
CA ASP A 259 12.95 -2.72 -12.88
C ASP A 259 13.88 -3.82 -13.44
N ILE A 260 15.20 -3.61 -13.43
CA ILE A 260 16.20 -4.61 -13.88
C ILE A 260 16.20 -5.83 -12.94
N LEU A 261 16.24 -5.61 -11.63
CA LEU A 261 16.22 -6.71 -10.65
C LEU A 261 14.94 -7.54 -10.75
N ALA A 262 13.79 -6.87 -10.83
CA ALA A 262 12.51 -7.54 -11.02
C ALA A 262 12.45 -8.29 -12.36
N GLY A 263 13.01 -7.71 -13.42
CA GLY A 263 13.11 -8.36 -14.74
C GLY A 263 13.97 -9.62 -14.70
N LEU A 264 15.13 -9.58 -14.05
CA LEU A 264 16.00 -10.74 -13.88
C LEU A 264 15.33 -11.85 -13.06
N ALA A 265 14.70 -11.50 -11.94
CA ALA A 265 13.93 -12.45 -11.15
C ALA A 265 12.75 -13.04 -11.95
N GLY A 266 12.06 -12.21 -12.73
CA GLY A 266 11.01 -12.64 -13.64
C GLY A 266 11.49 -13.65 -14.69
N LEU A 267 12.67 -13.47 -15.25
CA LEU A 267 13.24 -14.42 -16.22
C LEU A 267 13.46 -15.80 -15.62
N CYS A 268 13.85 -15.90 -14.35
CA CYS A 268 14.00 -17.19 -13.65
C CYS A 268 12.67 -17.96 -13.57
N VAL A 269 11.53 -17.27 -13.50
CA VAL A 269 10.19 -17.88 -13.50
C VAL A 269 9.70 -18.15 -14.93
N LEU A 270 9.96 -17.20 -15.84
CA LEU A 270 9.50 -17.30 -17.23
C LEU A 270 10.22 -18.41 -18.01
N ALA A 271 11.48 -18.69 -17.73
CA ALA A 271 12.23 -19.73 -18.45
C ALA A 271 11.59 -21.13 -18.32
N PRO A 272 11.35 -21.67 -17.11
CA PRO A 272 10.67 -22.96 -16.96
C PRO A 272 9.22 -22.94 -17.48
N LEU A 273 8.49 -21.82 -17.30
CA LEU A 273 7.14 -21.66 -17.84
C LEU A 273 7.14 -21.74 -19.37
N THR A 274 8.10 -21.08 -20.03
CA THR A 274 8.23 -21.12 -21.50
C THR A 274 8.49 -22.54 -22.00
N LEU A 275 9.37 -23.30 -21.31
CA LEU A 275 9.62 -24.70 -21.64
C LEU A 275 8.35 -25.57 -21.48
N TYR A 276 7.60 -25.34 -20.40
CA TYR A 276 6.34 -26.04 -20.16
C TYR A 276 5.30 -25.73 -21.23
N VAL A 277 5.08 -24.46 -21.57
CA VAL A 277 4.15 -24.03 -22.63
C VAL A 277 4.57 -24.62 -23.98
N ARG A 278 5.88 -24.61 -24.30
CA ARG A 278 6.42 -25.23 -25.52
C ARG A 278 6.09 -26.72 -25.57
N HIS A 279 6.31 -27.43 -24.47
CA HIS A 279 6.01 -28.85 -24.38
C HIS A 279 4.52 -29.15 -24.59
N LEU A 280 3.63 -28.35 -24.00
CA LEU A 280 2.18 -28.49 -24.20
C LEU A 280 1.77 -28.26 -25.65
N ASN A 281 2.32 -27.24 -26.32
CA ASN A 281 2.05 -26.94 -27.71
C ASN A 281 2.52 -28.09 -28.63
N HIS A 282 3.75 -28.56 -28.44
CA HIS A 282 4.31 -29.65 -29.22
C HIS A 282 3.49 -30.95 -29.08
N LYS A 283 2.96 -31.26 -27.89
CA LYS A 283 2.04 -32.41 -27.71
C LYS A 283 0.75 -32.32 -28.52
N GLN A 284 0.39 -31.11 -28.97
CA GLN A 284 -0.80 -30.85 -29.79
C GLN A 284 -0.46 -30.70 -31.29
N GLY A 285 0.81 -30.93 -31.67
CA GLY A 285 1.26 -30.72 -33.03
C GLY A 285 1.44 -29.23 -33.41
N ASP A 286 1.43 -28.33 -32.45
CA ASP A 286 1.64 -26.89 -32.66
C ASP A 286 3.12 -26.53 -32.48
N TYR A 287 3.79 -26.25 -33.58
CA TYR A 287 5.22 -25.88 -33.64
C TYR A 287 5.43 -24.41 -33.95
N ASP A 288 4.37 -23.61 -33.98
CA ASP A 288 4.43 -22.17 -34.26
C ASP A 288 5.06 -21.39 -33.10
N PRO A 289 5.46 -20.13 -33.33
CA PRO A 289 6.09 -19.28 -32.31
C PRO A 289 5.26 -19.18 -31.04
N ILE A 290 5.91 -19.40 -29.89
CA ILE A 290 5.30 -19.37 -28.58
C ILE A 290 4.83 -17.95 -28.21
N PHE A 291 5.54 -16.93 -28.70
CA PHE A 291 5.29 -15.54 -28.38
C PHE A 291 4.54 -14.83 -29.51
N PHE A 292 3.50 -14.13 -29.13
CA PHE A 292 2.79 -13.17 -29.96
C PHE A 292 3.37 -11.77 -29.73
N LYS A 293 3.64 -11.05 -30.83
CA LYS A 293 4.19 -9.70 -30.80
C LYS A 293 3.07 -8.69 -30.99
N GLN A 294 3.06 -7.64 -30.16
CA GLN A 294 2.11 -6.56 -30.29
C GLN A 294 2.81 -5.21 -30.13
N VAL A 295 2.62 -4.31 -31.06
CA VAL A 295 3.09 -2.93 -30.95
C VAL A 295 2.17 -2.16 -29.99
N ARG A 296 2.77 -1.39 -29.10
CA ARG A 296 2.11 -0.50 -28.13
C ARG A 296 2.79 0.86 -28.15
N ILE A 297 2.01 1.88 -27.77
CA ILE A 297 2.52 3.24 -27.60
C ILE A 297 2.99 3.40 -26.17
N GLY A 298 4.24 3.78 -25.99
CA GLY A 298 4.88 4.03 -24.70
C GLY A 298 5.01 5.51 -24.37
N GLU A 299 5.90 5.81 -23.47
CA GLU A 299 6.21 7.16 -23.01
C GLU A 299 6.62 8.06 -24.19
N ASN A 300 6.11 9.30 -24.21
CA ASN A 300 6.33 10.29 -25.27
C ASN A 300 5.87 9.86 -26.67
N GLY A 301 4.87 8.98 -26.78
CA GLY A 301 4.32 8.53 -28.05
C GLY A 301 5.21 7.56 -28.83
N ARG A 302 6.30 7.04 -28.23
CA ARG A 302 7.20 6.09 -28.91
C ARG A 302 6.60 4.69 -28.94
N GLU A 303 6.59 4.10 -30.10
CA GLU A 303 6.15 2.73 -30.26
C GLU A 303 7.18 1.74 -29.66
N PHE A 304 6.69 0.70 -29.00
CA PHE A 304 7.51 -0.43 -28.55
C PHE A 304 6.76 -1.74 -28.71
N THR A 305 7.49 -2.83 -28.87
CA THR A 305 6.93 -4.16 -29.04
C THR A 305 6.87 -4.89 -27.70
N ILE A 306 5.68 -5.35 -27.33
CA ILE A 306 5.50 -6.28 -26.21
C ILE A 306 5.37 -7.71 -26.71
N TYR A 307 5.89 -8.65 -25.93
CA TYR A 307 5.81 -10.08 -26.16
C TYR A 307 4.80 -10.68 -25.18
N LYS A 308 3.86 -11.47 -25.71
CA LYS A 308 2.86 -12.21 -24.92
C LYS A 308 2.93 -13.67 -25.30
N TYR A 309 2.61 -14.57 -24.36
CA TYR A 309 2.40 -15.95 -24.75
C TYR A 309 1.21 -16.03 -25.73
N ARG A 310 1.39 -16.78 -26.81
CA ARG A 310 0.32 -17.06 -27.77
C ARG A 310 -0.68 -18.04 -27.13
N THR A 311 -1.91 -17.59 -26.94
CA THR A 311 -2.99 -18.36 -26.32
C THR A 311 -4.02 -18.90 -27.34
N MET A 312 -3.90 -18.48 -28.60
CA MET A 312 -4.80 -18.86 -29.69
C MET A 312 -4.03 -19.54 -30.82
N VAL A 313 -4.73 -20.30 -31.62
CA VAL A 313 -4.19 -20.92 -32.84
C VAL A 313 -3.74 -19.85 -33.85
N PRO A 314 -2.82 -20.18 -34.78
CA PRO A 314 -2.51 -19.29 -35.88
C PRO A 314 -3.76 -18.92 -36.67
N ASN A 315 -3.79 -17.71 -37.24
CA ASN A 315 -4.93 -17.21 -38.02
C ASN A 315 -6.27 -17.15 -37.26
N ALA A 316 -6.22 -16.99 -35.93
CA ALA A 316 -7.41 -16.92 -35.08
C ALA A 316 -8.44 -15.88 -35.52
N GLU A 317 -8.04 -14.79 -36.18
CA GLU A 317 -8.96 -13.76 -36.72
C GLU A 317 -9.76 -14.31 -37.88
N LYS A 318 -9.11 -14.98 -38.85
CA LYS A 318 -9.82 -15.61 -39.99
C LYS A 318 -10.81 -16.67 -39.52
N ILE A 319 -10.40 -17.47 -38.54
CA ILE A 319 -11.29 -18.50 -37.95
C ILE A 319 -12.50 -17.84 -37.26
N LEU A 320 -12.31 -16.67 -36.64
CA LEU A 320 -13.42 -15.93 -36.04
C LEU A 320 -14.40 -15.44 -37.11
N ASP A 321 -13.88 -14.86 -38.20
CA ASP A 321 -14.71 -14.35 -39.27
C ASP A 321 -15.53 -15.48 -39.90
N GLU A 322 -14.92 -16.64 -40.16
CA GLU A 322 -15.62 -17.84 -40.66
C GLU A 322 -16.67 -18.36 -39.68
N LEU A 323 -16.41 -18.31 -38.37
CA LEU A 323 -17.40 -18.72 -37.34
C LEU A 323 -18.58 -17.74 -37.27
N MET A 324 -18.32 -16.43 -37.37
CA MET A 324 -19.37 -15.41 -37.37
C MET A 324 -20.21 -15.41 -38.64
N GLU A 325 -19.66 -15.90 -39.77
CA GLU A 325 -20.42 -16.08 -41.02
C GLU A 325 -21.32 -17.32 -40.94
N LYS A 326 -20.88 -18.37 -40.25
CA LYS A 326 -21.62 -19.66 -40.16
C LYS A 326 -22.68 -19.70 -39.06
N ASP A 327 -22.49 -18.92 -38.00
CA ASP A 327 -23.36 -18.98 -36.81
C ASP A 327 -23.70 -17.56 -36.31
N GLU A 328 -24.98 -17.21 -36.42
CA GLU A 328 -25.48 -15.89 -36.00
C GLU A 328 -25.46 -15.73 -34.48
N ALA A 329 -25.54 -16.79 -33.69
CA ALA A 329 -25.46 -16.72 -32.25
C ALA A 329 -24.04 -16.35 -31.79
N ILE A 330 -23.00 -16.95 -32.42
CA ILE A 330 -21.60 -16.61 -32.20
C ILE A 330 -21.35 -15.14 -32.59
N ARG A 331 -21.94 -14.70 -33.69
CA ARG A 331 -21.81 -13.30 -34.14
C ARG A 331 -22.40 -12.34 -33.11
N LYS A 332 -23.59 -12.58 -32.59
CA LYS A 332 -24.23 -11.76 -31.55
C LYS A 332 -23.40 -11.76 -30.26
N GLU A 333 -23.01 -12.94 -29.78
CA GLU A 333 -22.20 -13.06 -28.58
C GLU A 333 -20.90 -12.25 -28.69
N TYR A 334 -20.20 -12.32 -29.83
CA TYR A 334 -18.98 -11.57 -30.02
C TYR A 334 -19.20 -10.06 -30.18
N GLN A 335 -20.29 -9.64 -30.81
CA GLN A 335 -20.63 -8.21 -30.93
C GLN A 335 -20.92 -7.57 -29.58
N GLU A 336 -21.63 -8.28 -28.70
CA GLU A 336 -21.98 -7.81 -27.36
C GLU A 336 -20.80 -7.82 -26.39
N ASN A 337 -20.05 -8.93 -26.33
CA ASN A 337 -19.07 -9.18 -25.28
C ASN A 337 -17.62 -9.01 -25.75
N LYS A 338 -17.37 -8.91 -27.07
CA LYS A 338 -16.02 -8.95 -27.69
C LYS A 338 -15.22 -10.19 -27.30
N LYS A 339 -15.89 -11.23 -26.79
CA LYS A 339 -15.34 -12.52 -26.35
C LYS A 339 -16.37 -13.60 -26.55
N LEU A 340 -15.90 -14.83 -26.81
CA LEU A 340 -16.76 -16.02 -26.84
C LEU A 340 -16.56 -16.80 -25.53
N ARG A 341 -17.62 -17.39 -24.99
CA ARG A 341 -17.56 -18.24 -23.78
C ARG A 341 -16.74 -19.50 -24.05
N ASP A 342 -17.06 -20.19 -25.14
CA ASP A 342 -16.34 -21.37 -25.59
C ASP A 342 -15.63 -21.04 -26.92
N ASP A 343 -14.47 -20.41 -26.80
CA ASP A 343 -13.71 -19.96 -27.95
C ASP A 343 -12.83 -21.09 -28.52
N PRO A 344 -13.18 -21.71 -29.67
CA PRO A 344 -12.45 -22.85 -30.21
C PRO A 344 -11.02 -22.48 -30.68
N ARG A 345 -10.71 -21.21 -30.76
CA ARG A 345 -9.38 -20.72 -31.14
C ARG A 345 -8.37 -20.83 -30.03
N ILE A 346 -8.80 -21.07 -28.78
CA ILE A 346 -7.92 -21.14 -27.62
C ILE A 346 -7.21 -22.50 -27.58
N THR A 347 -5.88 -22.48 -27.54
CA THR A 347 -5.07 -23.69 -27.36
C THR A 347 -5.18 -24.23 -25.93
N LYS A 348 -4.82 -25.51 -25.68
CA LYS A 348 -4.79 -26.05 -24.31
C LYS A 348 -3.80 -25.30 -23.42
N ALA A 349 -2.61 -24.92 -23.95
CA ALA A 349 -1.66 -24.06 -23.26
C ALA A 349 -2.27 -22.67 -23.01
N GLY A 350 -3.00 -22.12 -23.98
CA GLY A 350 -3.74 -20.87 -23.86
C GLY A 350 -4.80 -20.91 -22.77
N SER A 351 -5.54 -22.00 -22.65
CA SER A 351 -6.53 -22.18 -21.56
C SER A 351 -5.86 -22.21 -20.19
N PHE A 352 -4.73 -22.90 -20.04
CA PHE A 352 -3.93 -22.89 -18.81
C PHE A 352 -3.46 -21.46 -18.46
N LEU A 353 -2.85 -20.75 -19.41
CA LEU A 353 -2.33 -19.42 -19.22
C LEU A 353 -3.42 -18.40 -18.84
N ARG A 354 -4.62 -18.52 -19.44
CA ARG A 354 -5.77 -17.64 -19.13
C ARG A 354 -6.36 -17.89 -17.74
N LYS A 355 -6.33 -19.14 -17.26
CA LYS A 355 -6.80 -19.50 -15.91
C LYS A 355 -5.85 -19.05 -14.81
N THR A 356 -4.56 -19.00 -15.12
CA THR A 356 -3.50 -18.61 -14.15
C THR A 356 -3.13 -17.14 -14.21
N SER A 357 -3.67 -16.39 -15.20
CA SER A 357 -3.38 -14.95 -15.45
C SER A 357 -1.92 -14.65 -15.63
#